data_8c5d05a2888cc8a0ab382030e0e7737b
#
_entry.id   8c5d05a2888cc8a0ab382030e0e7737b
#
_cell.length_a   1.000
_cell.length_b   1.000
_cell.length_c   1.000
_cell.angle_alpha   90.00
_cell.angle_beta   90.00
_cell.angle_gamma   90.00
#
_symmetry.space_group_name_H-M   'P 1'
#
loop_
_entity.id
_entity.type
_entity.pdbx_description
1 polymer ?
#
loop_
_entity_poly.entity_id
_entity_poly.type
_entity_poly.pdbx_seq_one_letter_code
_entity_poly.pdbx_strand_id
1 'polypeptide(L)'
;MGRNGKSRALICFVLCMIMALPVYFSSAVAVKAAEQQTIIIGTNAEYSPFEYLDDGGNITGFDYDLLEAIAKEENVKLVWKDMPFDSLMGSMEAGDVQVI
;
A
#
# COMPACT_ATOMS: atom_id res chain seq x y z
N MET A 1 -20.98 61.28 26.73
CA MET A 1 -20.67 59.92 27.19
C MET A 1 -21.28 58.91 26.24
N GLY A 2 -20.75 58.75 25.05
CA GLY A 2 -21.29 57.88 24.01
C GLY A 2 -20.22 57.30 23.10
N ARG A 3 -19.00 57.01 23.58
CA ARG A 3 -17.89 56.56 22.73
C ARG A 3 -17.46 55.10 22.94
N ASN A 4 -18.03 54.45 23.97
CA ASN A 4 -17.56 53.12 24.34
C ASN A 4 -18.34 51.96 23.66
N GLY A 5 -19.51 52.23 23.06
CA GLY A 5 -20.32 51.21 22.42
C GLY A 5 -19.72 50.74 21.08
N LYS A 6 -19.22 51.68 20.29
CA LYS A 6 -18.64 51.35 18.96
C LYS A 6 -17.30 50.63 19.07
N SER A 7 -16.47 50.99 20.04
CA SER A 7 -15.19 50.29 20.29
C SER A 7 -15.39 48.89 20.84
N ARG A 8 -16.40 48.69 21.69
CA ARG A 8 -16.71 47.34 22.23
C ARG A 8 -17.28 46.41 21.15
N ALA A 9 -18.10 46.94 20.25
CA ALA A 9 -18.59 46.20 19.10
C ALA A 9 -17.48 45.81 18.13
N LEU A 10 -16.53 46.73 17.90
CA LEU A 10 -15.37 46.47 17.04
C LEU A 10 -14.45 45.39 17.61
N ILE A 11 -14.20 45.45 18.93
CA ILE A 11 -13.37 44.46 19.64
C ILE A 11 -14.05 43.09 19.64
N CYS A 12 -15.36 43.00 19.83
CA CYS A 12 -16.10 41.73 19.71
C CYS A 12 -16.04 41.15 18.30
N PHE A 13 -16.12 41.99 17.26
CA PHE A 13 -16.04 41.59 15.87
C PHE A 13 -14.65 41.02 15.53
N VAL A 14 -13.59 41.68 15.99
CA VAL A 14 -12.20 41.24 15.81
C VAL A 14 -11.92 39.94 16.58
N LEU A 15 -12.43 39.80 17.79
CA LEU A 15 -12.32 38.60 18.62
C LEU A 15 -13.08 37.40 17.98
N CYS A 16 -14.28 37.63 17.42
CA CYS A 16 -15.02 36.62 16.70
C CYS A 16 -14.32 36.16 15.39
N MET A 17 -13.66 37.10 14.68
CA MET A 17 -12.88 36.75 13.47
C MET A 17 -11.64 35.95 13.81
N ILE A 18 -10.99 36.19 14.95
CA ILE A 18 -9.81 35.44 15.39
C ILE A 18 -10.18 34.00 15.82
N MET A 19 -11.38 33.81 16.40
CA MET A 19 -11.87 32.50 16.81
C MET A 19 -12.41 31.64 15.63
N ALA A 20 -12.72 32.26 14.49
CA ALA A 20 -13.18 31.52 13.30
C ALA A 20 -12.04 30.93 12.44
N LEU A 21 -10.81 31.38 12.66
CA LEU A 21 -9.64 30.97 11.88
C LEU A 21 -9.12 29.53 12.15
N PRO A 22 -9.29 28.90 13.32
CA PRO A 22 -8.79 27.55 13.54
C PRO A 22 -9.65 26.42 12.92
N VAL A 23 -10.86 26.71 12.45
CA VAL A 23 -11.77 25.67 11.94
C VAL A 23 -11.41 25.22 10.51
N TYR A 24 -10.64 26.02 9.77
CA TYR A 24 -10.27 25.68 8.39
C TYR A 24 -8.95 24.92 8.25
N PHE A 25 -8.23 24.68 9.34
CA PHE A 25 -6.93 24.00 9.25
C PHE A 25 -6.95 22.54 9.69
N SER A 26 -8.13 21.97 9.89
CA SER A 26 -8.31 20.55 10.12
C SER A 26 -8.72 19.84 8.83
N SER A 27 -8.01 20.12 7.72
CA SER A 27 -7.94 19.15 6.64
C SER A 27 -7.13 17.98 7.18
N ALA A 28 -7.82 17.05 7.84
CA ALA A 28 -7.29 15.73 8.06
C ALA A 28 -6.92 15.23 6.66
N VAL A 29 -5.64 15.30 6.32
CA VAL A 29 -5.09 14.51 5.23
C VAL A 29 -5.35 13.08 5.67
N ALA A 30 -6.47 12.53 5.25
CA ALA A 30 -6.67 11.11 5.29
C ALA A 30 -5.55 10.55 4.42
N VAL A 31 -4.45 10.14 5.07
CA VAL A 31 -3.46 9.28 4.44
C VAL A 31 -4.24 8.02 4.12
N LYS A 32 -4.77 7.97 2.89
CA LYS A 32 -5.32 6.74 2.32
C LYS A 32 -4.17 5.74 2.47
N ALA A 33 -4.33 4.79 3.38
CA ALA A 33 -3.39 3.69 3.49
C ALA A 33 -3.21 3.15 2.07
N ALA A 34 -1.99 3.19 1.54
CA ALA A 34 -1.71 2.75 0.20
C ALA A 34 -2.22 1.31 0.10
N GLU A 35 -3.15 1.07 -0.80
CA GLU A 35 -3.69 -0.26 -1.03
C GLU A 35 -2.51 -1.16 -1.42
N GLN A 36 -2.32 -2.24 -0.67
CA GLN A 36 -1.19 -3.14 -0.88
C GLN A 36 -1.26 -3.73 -2.29
N GLN A 37 -0.26 -3.43 -3.10
CA GLN A 37 -0.16 -3.97 -4.46
C GLN A 37 0.01 -5.49 -4.39
N THR A 38 -0.71 -6.21 -5.23
CA THR A 38 -0.57 -7.67 -5.39
C THR A 38 0.18 -7.97 -6.68
N ILE A 39 1.21 -8.81 -6.60
CA ILE A 39 1.98 -9.30 -7.75
C ILE A 39 1.80 -10.82 -7.82
N ILE A 40 1.43 -11.32 -8.97
CA ILE A 40 1.27 -12.75 -9.24
C ILE A 40 2.56 -13.27 -9.88
N ILE A 41 3.18 -14.26 -9.24
CA ILE A 41 4.43 -14.90 -9.68
C ILE A 41 4.11 -16.28 -10.21
N GLY A 42 4.53 -16.56 -11.44
CA GLY A 42 4.56 -17.91 -12.01
C GLY A 42 5.92 -18.56 -11.74
N THR A 43 5.93 -19.78 -11.29
CA THR A 43 7.15 -20.56 -11.10
C THR A 43 6.94 -22.01 -11.48
N ASN A 44 8.04 -22.72 -11.77
CA ASN A 44 8.05 -24.17 -11.84
C ASN A 44 8.81 -24.70 -10.60
N ALA A 45 8.05 -25.09 -9.58
CA ALA A 45 8.57 -25.45 -8.26
C ALA A 45 9.16 -26.87 -8.24
N GLU A 46 10.14 -27.14 -9.10
CA GLU A 46 10.84 -28.42 -9.23
C GLU A 46 12.36 -28.31 -9.05
N TYR A 47 12.86 -27.15 -8.59
CA TYR A 47 14.30 -26.85 -8.55
C TYR A 47 14.82 -26.65 -7.12
N SER A 48 14.86 -27.73 -6.35
CA SER A 48 15.44 -27.70 -4.98
C SER A 48 16.96 -27.42 -5.02
N PRO A 49 17.47 -26.60 -4.07
CA PRO A 49 16.85 -26.00 -2.90
C PRO A 49 16.31 -24.57 -3.15
N PHE A 50 16.25 -24.12 -4.39
CA PHE A 50 15.92 -22.73 -4.74
C PHE A 50 14.42 -22.49 -4.73
N GLU A 51 13.66 -23.31 -5.44
CA GLU A 51 12.20 -23.28 -5.46
C GLU A 51 11.64 -24.69 -5.68
N TYR A 52 10.84 -25.16 -4.75
CA TYR A 52 10.29 -26.52 -4.80
C TYR A 52 9.03 -26.62 -3.95
N LEU A 53 8.29 -27.69 -4.11
CA LEU A 53 7.15 -28.01 -3.24
C LEU A 53 7.64 -28.80 -2.02
N ASP A 54 7.21 -28.37 -0.84
CA ASP A 54 7.42 -29.15 0.38
C ASP A 54 6.48 -30.37 0.45
N ASP A 55 6.59 -31.18 1.51
CA ASP A 55 5.75 -32.38 1.71
C ASP A 55 4.25 -32.04 1.82
N GLY A 56 3.92 -30.82 2.13
CA GLY A 56 2.54 -30.29 2.18
C GLY A 56 2.04 -29.72 0.86
N GLY A 57 2.88 -29.67 -0.18
CA GLY A 57 2.56 -29.09 -1.47
C GLY A 57 2.65 -27.56 -1.52
N ASN A 58 3.36 -26.94 -0.56
CA ASN A 58 3.56 -25.51 -0.56
C ASN A 58 4.87 -25.16 -1.26
N ILE A 59 4.88 -24.07 -2.03
CA ILE A 59 6.10 -23.53 -2.64
C ILE A 59 7.02 -23.02 -1.52
N THR A 60 8.28 -23.41 -1.58
CA THR A 60 9.31 -23.03 -0.61
C THR A 60 10.69 -23.03 -1.29
N GLY A 61 11.72 -22.58 -0.58
CA GLY A 61 13.10 -22.57 -1.02
C GLY A 61 13.71 -21.18 -0.94
N PHE A 62 14.98 -21.09 -1.36
CA PHE A 62 15.75 -19.84 -1.23
C PHE A 62 15.10 -18.69 -2.03
N ASP A 63 14.69 -18.92 -3.25
CA ASP A 63 14.12 -17.88 -4.11
C ASP A 63 12.76 -17.40 -3.59
N TYR A 64 11.95 -18.34 -3.06
CA TYR A 64 10.71 -18.03 -2.37
C TYR A 64 10.94 -17.12 -1.16
N ASP A 65 11.83 -17.52 -0.25
CA ASP A 65 12.12 -16.78 0.96
C ASP A 65 12.69 -15.39 0.67
N LEU A 66 13.56 -15.28 -0.34
CA LEU A 66 14.14 -14.01 -0.78
C LEU A 66 13.07 -13.04 -1.29
N LEU A 67 12.20 -13.50 -2.18
CA LEU A 67 11.15 -12.65 -2.76
C LEU A 67 10.09 -12.27 -1.73
N GLU A 68 9.73 -13.17 -0.82
CA GLU A 68 8.81 -12.84 0.30
C GLU A 68 9.43 -11.79 1.24
N ALA A 69 10.73 -11.86 1.50
CA ALA A 69 11.42 -10.85 2.31
C ALA A 69 11.41 -9.48 1.62
N ILE A 70 11.70 -9.42 0.33
CA ILE A 70 11.65 -8.18 -0.47
C ILE A 70 10.23 -7.62 -0.50
N ALA A 71 9.23 -8.46 -0.76
CA ALA A 71 7.84 -8.05 -0.82
C ALA A 71 7.34 -7.45 0.50
N LYS A 72 7.80 -8.00 1.62
CA LYS A 72 7.49 -7.47 2.95
C LYS A 72 8.07 -6.07 3.15
N GLU A 73 9.32 -5.83 2.76
CA GLU A 73 9.95 -4.50 2.85
C GLU A 73 9.26 -3.48 1.94
N GLU A 74 8.85 -3.89 0.76
CA GLU A 74 8.18 -3.04 -0.23
C GLU A 74 6.66 -2.91 -0.02
N ASN A 75 6.11 -3.55 1.03
CA ASN A 75 4.67 -3.60 1.30
C ASN A 75 3.84 -4.12 0.11
N VAL A 76 4.34 -5.16 -0.54
CA VAL A 76 3.71 -5.84 -1.68
C VAL A 76 3.25 -7.23 -1.24
N LYS A 77 2.11 -7.69 -1.75
CA LYS A 77 1.62 -9.05 -1.56
C LYS A 77 2.01 -9.91 -2.76
N LEU A 78 2.66 -11.04 -2.52
CA LEU A 78 2.94 -12.03 -3.57
C LEU A 78 1.85 -13.11 -3.60
N VAL A 79 1.49 -13.53 -4.80
CA VAL A 79 0.63 -14.68 -5.05
C VAL A 79 1.40 -15.61 -5.99
N TRP A 80 1.75 -16.78 -5.48
CA TRP A 80 2.56 -17.75 -6.21
C TRP A 80 1.66 -18.74 -6.97
N LYS A 81 2.03 -19.05 -8.19
CA LYS A 81 1.40 -20.06 -9.04
C LYS A 81 2.45 -21.03 -9.55
N ASP A 82 2.36 -22.27 -9.10
CA ASP A 82 3.15 -23.35 -9.68
C ASP A 82 2.56 -23.80 -11.01
N MET A 83 3.41 -23.95 -12.02
CA MET A 83 3.02 -24.38 -13.35
C MET A 83 4.19 -25.01 -14.10
N PRO A 84 3.93 -25.82 -15.16
CA PRO A 84 4.98 -26.35 -15.99
C PRO A 84 5.88 -25.26 -16.60
N PHE A 85 7.18 -25.50 -16.64
CA PHE A 85 8.17 -24.53 -17.14
C PHE A 85 7.80 -23.96 -18.52
N ASP A 86 7.36 -24.79 -19.43
CA ASP A 86 6.98 -24.40 -20.81
C ASP A 86 5.75 -23.46 -20.84
N SER A 87 4.96 -23.41 -19.75
CA SER A 87 3.77 -22.58 -19.66
C SER A 87 4.06 -21.18 -19.12
N LEU A 88 5.20 -20.96 -18.49
CA LEU A 88 5.55 -19.71 -17.79
C LEU A 88 5.52 -18.52 -18.75
N MET A 89 6.18 -18.61 -19.89
CA MET A 89 6.25 -17.51 -20.86
C MET A 89 4.87 -17.16 -21.43
N GLY A 90 4.08 -18.17 -21.80
CA GLY A 90 2.73 -17.95 -22.29
C GLY A 90 1.79 -17.32 -21.27
N SER A 91 1.92 -17.70 -19.99
CA SER A 91 1.15 -17.11 -18.89
C SER A 91 1.52 -15.64 -18.63
N MET A 92 2.80 -15.31 -18.79
CA MET A 92 3.27 -13.93 -18.68
C MET A 92 2.79 -13.06 -19.85
N GLU A 93 2.87 -13.57 -21.07
CA GLU A 93 2.36 -12.89 -22.28
C GLU A 93 0.85 -12.68 -22.23
N ALA A 94 0.11 -13.61 -21.67
CA ALA A 94 -1.33 -13.51 -21.47
C ALA A 94 -1.73 -12.56 -20.32
N GLY A 95 -0.78 -12.17 -19.45
CA GLY A 95 -1.03 -11.35 -18.29
C GLY A 95 -1.57 -12.10 -17.07
N ASP A 96 -1.53 -13.42 -17.06
CA ASP A 96 -1.96 -14.27 -15.95
C ASP A 96 -1.01 -14.21 -14.77
N VAL A 97 0.27 -13.93 -15.05
CA VAL A 97 1.34 -13.67 -14.09
C VAL A 97 2.11 -12.42 -14.50
N GLN A 98 2.69 -11.70 -13.55
CA GLN A 98 3.49 -10.51 -13.80
C GLN A 98 4.99 -10.76 -13.71
N VAL A 99 5.37 -11.83 -13.04
CA VAL A 99 6.77 -12.24 -12.84
C VAL A 99 6.87 -13.75 -13.05
N ILE A 100 7.97 -14.20 -13.62
CA ILE A 100 8.32 -15.62 -13.78
C ILE A 100 9.77 -15.84 -13.36
#